data_e8d763f8f6ab6be3c61db33b40ddf598
#
_entry.id   e8d763f8f6ab6be3c61db33b40ddf598
#
_cell.length_a   1.000
_cell.length_b   1.000
_cell.length_c   1.000
_cell.angle_alpha   90.00
_cell.angle_beta   90.00
_cell.angle_gamma   90.00
#
_symmetry.space_group_name_H-M   'P 1'
#
loop_
_entity.id
_entity.type
_entity.pdbx_description
1 polymer ?
#
loop_
_entity_poly.entity_id
_entity_poly.type
_entity_poly.pdbx_seq_one_letter_code
_entity_poly.pdbx_strand_id
1 'polypeptide(L)'
;MKHLSDYNFFDPEVLVCPYEFYKLAQEQAPILELPSPTTEAKLFLVTRYDLAIEILKDTRVFSSNFSTLLAGKEQHDQELQKISALGWPQMNTLLTADPPEHERFRSLVNKAFTSSRINKMRDLIEQIVDELIDSFIDRGKCEFVSEFAVPLPLKVIAQQLGVPQADLPKFKQWSDAFIARLGNLLSREQEIECAKDVVAFQHYFHDVIESRQKQPQDDLITDLVQAKVDGERSLDTAELLSIIQQILVAGNETVTSAIAGGMLLLTNNKEQMKLLQTDISLIENFVEEVLRMQSPTAGMWRVVTEDTKLQDVDLKAGSLVMLRFDAANRDSLKFLEGERFDVRRHNASNHLSFGHGIHFCLGAMLARKEMQIAYQRLLLRLKDIRLAQEGYQYLPNVLMRTLKHLYIEFDKAS
;
A
#
# COMPACT_ATOMS: atom_id res chain seq x y z
N MET A 1 -24.69 -16.13 19.12
CA MET A 1 -23.41 -16.03 18.38
C MET A 1 -23.75 -15.53 16.99
N LYS A 2 -22.99 -14.60 16.46
CA LYS A 2 -23.15 -14.19 15.05
C LYS A 2 -22.63 -15.31 14.14
N HIS A 3 -23.26 -15.49 13.00
CA HIS A 3 -22.86 -16.45 11.98
C HIS A 3 -22.22 -15.70 10.80
N LEU A 4 -21.42 -16.39 9.98
CA LEU A 4 -20.79 -15.80 8.80
C LEU A 4 -21.83 -15.21 7.83
N SER A 5 -22.98 -15.83 7.72
CA SER A 5 -24.13 -15.37 6.91
C SER A 5 -24.77 -14.06 7.38
N ASP A 6 -24.45 -13.59 8.60
CA ASP A 6 -24.99 -12.34 9.15
C ASP A 6 -24.20 -11.11 8.65
N TYR A 7 -23.11 -11.34 7.90
CA TYR A 7 -22.22 -10.29 7.41
C TYR A 7 -22.27 -10.17 5.89
N ASN A 8 -22.25 -8.94 5.40
CA ASN A 8 -21.87 -8.64 4.02
C ASN A 8 -20.46 -8.01 4.05
N PHE A 9 -19.50 -8.65 3.40
CA PHE A 9 -18.11 -8.18 3.38
C PHE A 9 -17.96 -6.75 2.86
N PHE A 10 -18.82 -6.33 1.91
CA PHE A 10 -18.75 -5.00 1.30
C PHE A 10 -19.45 -3.90 2.11
N ASP A 11 -20.05 -4.23 3.24
CA ASP A 11 -20.65 -3.21 4.10
C ASP A 11 -19.57 -2.31 4.70
N PRO A 12 -19.74 -0.98 4.69
CA PRO A 12 -18.77 -0.03 5.21
C PRO A 12 -18.35 -0.32 6.66
N GLU A 13 -19.27 -0.77 7.51
CA GLU A 13 -19.00 -1.13 8.89
C GLU A 13 -18.07 -2.34 9.01
N VAL A 14 -18.26 -3.34 8.13
CA VAL A 14 -17.40 -4.53 8.06
C VAL A 14 -16.02 -4.14 7.53
N LEU A 15 -15.94 -3.32 6.48
CA LEU A 15 -14.66 -2.85 5.92
C LEU A 15 -13.83 -2.06 6.94
N VAL A 16 -14.48 -1.27 7.79
CA VAL A 16 -13.79 -0.50 8.86
C VAL A 16 -13.26 -1.40 9.97
N CYS A 17 -13.99 -2.46 10.35
CA CYS A 17 -13.59 -3.41 11.39
C CYS A 17 -13.90 -4.86 11.02
N PRO A 18 -13.10 -5.50 10.12
CA PRO A 18 -13.43 -6.79 9.53
C PRO A 18 -13.07 -8.00 10.38
N TYR A 19 -12.45 -7.83 11.54
CA TYR A 19 -11.75 -8.92 12.24
C TYR A 19 -12.67 -10.02 12.79
N GLU A 20 -13.88 -9.67 13.25
CA GLU A 20 -14.88 -10.68 13.68
C GLU A 20 -15.34 -11.52 12.48
N PHE A 21 -15.61 -10.87 11.35
CA PHE A 21 -15.92 -11.55 10.09
C PHE A 21 -14.77 -12.47 9.64
N TYR A 22 -13.52 -11.99 9.67
CA TYR A 22 -12.37 -12.82 9.27
C TYR A 22 -12.18 -14.04 10.15
N LYS A 23 -12.36 -13.91 11.46
CA LYS A 23 -12.27 -15.03 12.38
C LYS A 23 -13.30 -16.11 12.04
N LEU A 24 -14.55 -15.71 11.80
CA LEU A 24 -15.61 -16.64 11.37
C LEU A 24 -15.30 -17.27 10.01
N ALA A 25 -14.81 -16.48 9.04
CA ALA A 25 -14.42 -16.97 7.73
C ALA A 25 -13.27 -17.98 7.81
N GLN A 26 -12.23 -17.72 8.61
CA GLN A 26 -11.12 -18.65 8.81
C GLN A 26 -11.55 -19.98 9.42
N GLU A 27 -12.54 -19.96 10.33
CA GLU A 27 -13.07 -21.15 11.00
C GLU A 27 -14.07 -21.94 10.15
N GLN A 28 -14.96 -21.27 9.39
CA GLN A 28 -16.10 -21.88 8.72
C GLN A 28 -15.93 -22.06 7.21
N ALA A 29 -15.31 -21.06 6.54
CA ALA A 29 -15.13 -21.02 5.08
C ALA A 29 -13.89 -20.19 4.70
N PRO A 30 -12.67 -20.70 4.87
CA PRO A 30 -11.43 -19.95 4.62
C PRO A 30 -11.27 -19.54 3.14
N ILE A 31 -12.01 -20.17 2.24
CA ILE A 31 -12.22 -19.79 0.85
C ILE A 31 -13.73 -19.54 0.70
N LEU A 32 -14.15 -18.29 0.74
CA LEU A 32 -15.54 -17.89 0.76
C LEU A 32 -15.96 -17.31 -0.59
N GLU A 33 -16.95 -17.91 -1.25
CA GLU A 33 -17.57 -17.30 -2.43
C GLU A 33 -18.40 -16.09 -2.01
N LEU A 34 -18.12 -14.92 -2.60
CA LEU A 34 -18.85 -13.67 -2.37
C LEU A 34 -19.66 -13.28 -3.60
N PRO A 35 -20.77 -12.54 -3.43
CA PRO A 35 -21.45 -11.92 -4.56
C PRO A 35 -20.49 -10.92 -5.23
N SER A 36 -20.30 -11.03 -6.54
CA SER A 36 -19.48 -10.08 -7.29
C SER A 36 -20.27 -8.79 -7.55
N PRO A 37 -19.82 -7.64 -7.09
CA PRO A 37 -20.58 -6.39 -7.25
C PRO A 37 -20.49 -5.80 -8.66
N THR A 38 -19.50 -6.21 -9.46
CA THR A 38 -19.14 -5.53 -10.72
C THR A 38 -19.00 -6.42 -11.94
N THR A 39 -18.94 -7.74 -11.78
CA THR A 39 -18.69 -8.67 -12.88
C THR A 39 -19.56 -9.93 -12.77
N GLU A 40 -19.77 -10.65 -13.89
CA GLU A 40 -20.38 -12.00 -13.88
C GLU A 40 -19.40 -13.08 -13.35
N ALA A 41 -18.14 -12.74 -13.20
CA ALA A 41 -17.12 -13.64 -12.69
C ALA A 41 -17.35 -13.95 -11.20
N LYS A 42 -17.17 -15.21 -10.80
CA LYS A 42 -17.22 -15.61 -9.40
C LYS A 42 -16.08 -14.93 -8.64
N LEU A 43 -16.39 -14.47 -7.44
CA LEU A 43 -15.45 -13.82 -6.52
C LEU A 43 -15.24 -14.71 -5.28
N PHE A 44 -13.99 -15.03 -5.00
CA PHE A 44 -13.60 -15.79 -3.81
C PHE A 44 -12.73 -14.94 -2.89
N LEU A 45 -13.05 -14.95 -1.60
CA LEU A 45 -12.26 -14.34 -0.55
C LEU A 45 -11.42 -15.41 0.14
N VAL A 46 -10.11 -15.19 0.26
CA VAL A 46 -9.17 -16.10 0.94
C VAL A 46 -8.60 -15.42 2.17
N THR A 47 -8.82 -16.02 3.34
CA THR A 47 -8.51 -15.40 4.65
C THR A 47 -7.39 -16.08 5.42
N ARG A 48 -7.00 -17.32 5.07
CA ARG A 48 -5.95 -18.07 5.76
C ARG A 48 -4.56 -17.79 5.19
N TYR A 49 -3.56 -17.82 6.06
CA TYR A 49 -2.17 -17.56 5.72
C TYR A 49 -1.58 -18.59 4.75
N ASP A 50 -1.76 -19.88 5.02
CA ASP A 50 -1.23 -20.97 4.19
C ASP A 50 -1.79 -20.93 2.76
N LEU A 51 -3.09 -20.70 2.61
CA LEU A 51 -3.76 -20.58 1.32
C LEU A 51 -3.29 -19.34 0.54
N ALA A 52 -3.10 -18.21 1.24
CA ALA A 52 -2.55 -17.02 0.60
C ALA A 52 -1.14 -17.26 0.06
N ILE A 53 -0.29 -17.97 0.80
CA ILE A 53 1.06 -18.36 0.34
C ILE A 53 1.01 -19.29 -0.87
N GLU A 54 0.09 -20.28 -0.86
CA GLU A 54 -0.08 -21.22 -1.98
C GLU A 54 -0.42 -20.46 -3.26
N ILE A 55 -1.42 -19.59 -3.21
CA ILE A 55 -1.86 -18.76 -4.36
C ILE A 55 -0.74 -17.81 -4.83
N LEU A 56 -0.02 -17.16 -3.91
CA LEU A 56 1.05 -16.22 -4.26
C LEU A 56 2.26 -16.88 -4.91
N LYS A 57 2.44 -18.18 -4.73
CA LYS A 57 3.52 -18.97 -5.34
C LYS A 57 3.17 -19.53 -6.73
N ASP A 58 1.91 -19.82 -6.98
CA ASP A 58 1.45 -20.37 -8.26
C ASP A 58 0.99 -19.27 -9.22
N THR A 59 1.95 -18.58 -9.81
CA THR A 59 1.69 -17.49 -10.77
C THR A 59 1.17 -17.98 -12.12
N ARG A 60 1.24 -19.28 -12.41
CA ARG A 60 0.67 -19.87 -13.62
C ARG A 60 -0.84 -19.96 -13.54
N VAL A 61 -1.36 -20.40 -12.40
CA VAL A 61 -2.80 -20.57 -12.16
C VAL A 61 -3.44 -19.28 -11.66
N PHE A 62 -2.72 -18.49 -10.87
CA PHE A 62 -3.22 -17.26 -10.23
C PHE A 62 -2.50 -16.02 -10.76
N SER A 63 -3.00 -15.52 -11.89
CA SER A 63 -2.46 -14.35 -12.60
C SER A 63 -2.61 -13.07 -11.78
N SER A 64 -1.60 -12.22 -11.85
CA SER A 64 -1.65 -10.84 -11.33
C SER A 64 -2.32 -9.86 -12.29
N ASN A 65 -2.71 -10.28 -13.48
CA ASN A 65 -3.31 -9.41 -14.49
C ASN A 65 -4.81 -9.16 -14.20
N PHE A 66 -5.07 -8.39 -13.15
CA PHE A 66 -6.42 -7.90 -12.81
C PHE A 66 -6.74 -6.52 -13.42
N SER A 67 -5.93 -6.04 -14.36
CA SER A 67 -6.12 -4.74 -15.04
C SER A 67 -7.46 -4.64 -15.77
N THR A 68 -7.99 -5.77 -16.27
CA THR A 68 -9.32 -5.84 -16.88
C THR A 68 -10.45 -5.47 -15.92
N LEU A 69 -10.26 -5.69 -14.61
CA LEU A 69 -11.21 -5.25 -13.59
C LEU A 69 -11.27 -3.73 -13.46
N LEU A 70 -10.13 -3.07 -13.71
CA LEU A 70 -9.99 -1.62 -13.64
C LEU A 70 -10.49 -0.95 -14.92
N ALA A 71 -10.33 -1.60 -16.06
CA ALA A 71 -10.67 -1.07 -17.38
C ALA A 71 -12.17 -1.22 -17.75
N GLY A 72 -12.94 -2.03 -17.01
CA GLY A 72 -14.28 -2.44 -17.43
C GLY A 72 -15.27 -1.28 -17.65
N LYS A 73 -15.21 -0.23 -16.84
CA LYS A 73 -16.07 0.96 -17.01
C LYS A 73 -15.61 1.86 -18.15
N GLU A 74 -14.31 2.01 -18.32
CA GLU A 74 -13.71 2.89 -19.35
C GLU A 74 -14.02 2.39 -20.76
N GLN A 75 -14.08 1.07 -20.96
CA GLN A 75 -14.39 0.47 -22.27
C GLN A 75 -15.79 0.82 -22.80
N HIS A 76 -16.71 1.19 -21.91
CA HIS A 76 -18.13 1.47 -22.25
C HIS A 76 -18.49 2.96 -22.18
N ASP A 77 -17.59 3.86 -21.76
CA ASP A 77 -17.83 5.30 -21.67
C ASP A 77 -16.99 6.08 -22.71
N GLN A 78 -17.66 6.64 -23.73
CA GLN A 78 -16.99 7.39 -24.81
C GLN A 78 -16.25 8.63 -24.32
N GLU A 79 -16.71 9.27 -23.24
CA GLU A 79 -16.04 10.45 -22.69
C GLU A 79 -14.74 10.07 -21.99
N LEU A 80 -14.77 9.01 -21.17
CA LEU A 80 -13.56 8.46 -20.55
C LEU A 80 -12.54 8.03 -21.62
N GLN A 81 -12.98 7.35 -22.67
CA GLN A 81 -12.10 6.97 -23.78
C GLN A 81 -11.44 8.19 -24.46
N LYS A 82 -12.20 9.28 -24.69
CA LYS A 82 -11.66 10.51 -25.27
C LYS A 82 -10.64 11.17 -24.35
N ILE A 83 -10.87 11.19 -23.06
CA ILE A 83 -9.93 11.75 -22.08
C ILE A 83 -8.66 10.90 -22.05
N SER A 84 -8.77 9.58 -21.90
CA SER A 84 -7.62 8.67 -21.85
C SER A 84 -6.79 8.70 -23.13
N ALA A 85 -7.42 8.93 -24.29
CA ALA A 85 -6.73 9.08 -25.57
C ALA A 85 -5.85 10.35 -25.68
N LEU A 86 -5.97 11.30 -24.74
CA LEU A 86 -5.08 12.47 -24.65
C LEU A 86 -3.74 12.15 -23.99
N GLY A 87 -3.61 10.98 -23.37
CA GLY A 87 -2.39 10.52 -22.70
C GLY A 87 -1.78 9.29 -23.37
N TRP A 88 -1.13 8.47 -22.55
CA TRP A 88 -0.49 7.22 -22.97
C TRP A 88 -1.28 6.01 -22.44
N PRO A 89 -1.21 4.86 -23.14
CA PRO A 89 -1.87 3.65 -22.69
C PRO A 89 -1.29 3.19 -21.33
N GLN A 90 -2.16 2.74 -20.46
CA GLN A 90 -1.76 2.09 -19.20
C GLN A 90 -1.17 0.72 -19.52
N MET A 91 0.06 0.48 -19.08
CA MET A 91 0.76 -0.78 -19.32
C MET A 91 0.68 -1.69 -18.08
N ASN A 92 0.53 -3.00 -18.31
CA ASN A 92 0.74 -3.98 -17.27
C ASN A 92 2.24 -4.06 -16.97
N THR A 93 2.63 -3.65 -15.77
CA THR A 93 4.04 -3.62 -15.36
C THR A 93 4.21 -4.32 -14.01
N LEU A 94 4.98 -3.79 -13.08
CA LEU A 94 5.39 -4.42 -11.82
C LEU A 94 4.27 -5.07 -11.01
N LEU A 95 3.09 -4.45 -10.93
CA LEU A 95 1.98 -4.91 -10.10
C LEU A 95 1.09 -5.95 -10.80
N THR A 96 0.89 -5.78 -12.12
CA THR A 96 -0.14 -6.49 -12.89
C THR A 96 0.42 -7.35 -14.02
N ALA A 97 1.73 -7.32 -14.27
CA ALA A 97 2.35 -8.21 -15.24
C ALA A 97 2.58 -9.61 -14.64
N ASP A 98 2.43 -10.63 -15.49
CA ASP A 98 2.84 -12.00 -15.18
C ASP A 98 4.19 -12.32 -15.84
N PRO A 99 4.88 -13.42 -15.46
CA PRO A 99 6.04 -13.91 -16.20
C PRO A 99 5.68 -14.25 -17.67
N PRO A 100 6.61 -13.97 -18.65
CA PRO A 100 7.99 -13.49 -18.43
C PRO A 100 8.11 -11.96 -18.31
N GLU A 101 7.08 -11.17 -18.69
CA GLU A 101 7.14 -9.71 -18.72
C GLU A 101 7.41 -9.11 -17.33
N HIS A 102 6.84 -9.68 -16.27
CA HIS A 102 7.11 -9.25 -14.91
C HIS A 102 8.60 -9.32 -14.57
N GLU A 103 9.29 -10.39 -14.95
CA GLU A 103 10.71 -10.58 -14.68
C GLU A 103 11.55 -9.49 -15.36
N ARG A 104 11.20 -9.15 -16.62
CA ARG A 104 11.83 -8.05 -17.34
C ARG A 104 11.67 -6.72 -16.58
N PHE A 105 10.46 -6.33 -16.25
CA PHE A 105 10.21 -5.08 -15.51
C PHE A 105 10.93 -5.07 -14.17
N ARG A 106 10.84 -6.17 -13.43
CA ARG A 106 11.47 -6.30 -12.12
C ARG A 106 12.99 -6.16 -12.19
N SER A 107 13.63 -6.78 -13.17
CA SER A 107 15.07 -6.72 -13.35
C SER A 107 15.57 -5.31 -13.69
N LEU A 108 14.83 -4.56 -14.52
CA LEU A 108 15.13 -3.17 -14.86
C LEU A 108 14.98 -2.24 -13.65
N VAL A 109 13.86 -2.35 -12.94
CA VAL A 109 13.54 -1.44 -11.83
C VAL A 109 14.37 -1.74 -10.57
N ASN A 110 14.75 -2.98 -10.30
CA ASN A 110 15.62 -3.33 -9.18
C ASN A 110 16.99 -2.62 -9.24
N LYS A 111 17.46 -2.24 -10.44
CA LYS A 111 18.70 -1.46 -10.58
C LYS A 111 18.57 -0.04 -10.04
N ALA A 112 17.37 0.52 -10.05
CA ALA A 112 17.07 1.83 -9.49
C ALA A 112 16.80 1.79 -7.96
N PHE A 113 16.31 0.66 -7.42
CA PHE A 113 15.97 0.46 -5.99
C PHE A 113 17.06 -0.31 -5.24
N THR A 114 18.24 0.24 -5.10
CA THR A 114 19.36 -0.42 -4.41
C THR A 114 19.42 -0.10 -2.92
N SER A 115 19.96 -1.03 -2.11
CA SER A 115 20.23 -0.78 -0.68
C SER A 115 21.12 0.44 -0.45
N SER A 116 22.08 0.69 -1.36
CA SER A 116 22.97 1.86 -1.30
C SER A 116 22.19 3.16 -1.44
N ARG A 117 21.25 3.25 -2.42
CA ARG A 117 20.39 4.44 -2.59
C ARG A 117 19.52 4.67 -1.35
N ILE A 118 18.87 3.62 -0.85
CA ILE A 118 18.00 3.72 0.34
C ILE A 118 18.79 4.13 1.58
N ASN A 119 20.02 3.66 1.76
CA ASN A 119 20.85 4.08 2.88
C ASN A 119 21.28 5.55 2.80
N LYS A 120 21.53 6.08 1.60
CA LYS A 120 21.81 7.53 1.40
C LYS A 120 20.62 8.43 1.75
N MET A 121 19.39 7.89 1.75
CA MET A 121 18.19 8.65 2.09
C MET A 121 18.01 8.87 3.60
N ARG A 122 18.79 8.20 4.44
CA ARG A 122 18.62 8.26 5.90
C ARG A 122 18.57 9.70 6.41
N ASP A 123 19.59 10.50 6.09
CA ASP A 123 19.75 11.87 6.59
C ASP A 123 18.58 12.76 6.09
N LEU A 124 18.15 12.56 4.85
CA LEU A 124 16.99 13.25 4.28
C LEU A 124 15.69 12.88 5.03
N ILE A 125 15.47 11.59 5.31
CA ILE A 125 14.28 11.14 6.03
C ILE A 125 14.30 11.70 7.46
N GLU A 126 15.45 11.67 8.14
CA GLU A 126 15.62 12.25 9.49
C GLU A 126 15.31 13.75 9.49
N GLN A 127 15.81 14.50 8.50
CA GLN A 127 15.51 15.93 8.35
C GLN A 127 14.01 16.17 8.15
N ILE A 128 13.36 15.44 7.22
CA ILE A 128 11.92 15.59 6.97
C ILE A 128 11.11 15.29 8.23
N VAL A 129 11.45 14.22 8.94
CA VAL A 129 10.77 13.83 10.19
C VAL A 129 10.91 14.92 11.25
N ASP A 130 12.12 15.46 11.45
CA ASP A 130 12.36 16.51 12.43
C ASP A 130 11.62 17.81 12.08
N GLU A 131 11.62 18.24 10.81
CA GLU A 131 10.85 19.40 10.33
C GLU A 131 9.34 19.24 10.58
N LEU A 132 8.80 18.05 10.32
CA LEU A 132 7.38 17.74 10.55
C LEU A 132 7.04 17.78 12.05
N ILE A 133 7.87 17.20 12.91
CA ILE A 133 7.66 17.23 14.36
C ILE A 133 7.75 18.69 14.87
N ASP A 134 8.72 19.48 14.40
CA ASP A 134 8.88 20.88 14.78
C ASP A 134 7.65 21.73 14.46
N SER A 135 6.92 21.37 13.40
CA SER A 135 5.73 22.12 12.97
C SER A 135 4.56 22.06 13.98
N PHE A 136 4.52 21.05 14.85
CA PHE A 136 3.40 20.87 15.79
C PHE A 136 3.82 20.66 17.26
N ILE A 137 5.11 20.42 17.57
CA ILE A 137 5.53 20.00 18.90
C ILE A 137 5.18 21.02 20.01
N ASP A 138 5.26 22.30 19.71
CA ASP A 138 4.97 23.36 20.68
C ASP A 138 3.46 23.54 20.95
N ARG A 139 2.59 22.93 20.14
CA ARG A 139 1.13 22.94 20.37
C ARG A 139 0.66 21.86 21.34
N GLY A 140 1.49 20.85 21.65
CA GLY A 140 1.14 19.72 22.50
C GLY A 140 0.06 18.79 21.93
N LYS A 141 -0.34 19.01 20.67
CA LYS A 141 -1.34 18.20 19.95
C LYS A 141 -1.22 18.36 18.44
N CYS A 142 -1.68 17.37 17.67
CA CYS A 142 -1.78 17.47 16.21
C CYS A 142 -2.86 16.54 15.64
N GLU A 143 -3.27 16.81 14.41
CA GLU A 143 -3.94 15.83 13.54
C GLU A 143 -2.84 15.01 12.84
N PHE A 144 -2.53 13.85 13.37
CA PHE A 144 -1.33 13.10 13.04
C PHE A 144 -1.30 12.60 11.59
N VAL A 145 -2.46 12.34 10.98
CA VAL A 145 -2.52 11.87 9.59
C VAL A 145 -2.07 12.98 8.63
N SER A 146 -2.72 14.15 8.67
CA SER A 146 -2.46 15.23 7.73
C SER A 146 -1.18 16.02 8.05
N GLU A 147 -0.78 16.09 9.32
CA GLU A 147 0.38 16.88 9.74
C GLU A 147 1.69 16.09 9.77
N PHE A 148 1.63 14.74 9.82
CA PHE A 148 2.83 13.91 9.89
C PHE A 148 2.80 12.72 8.92
N ALA A 149 1.79 11.83 9.02
CA ALA A 149 1.82 10.55 8.32
C ALA A 149 1.72 10.67 6.79
N VAL A 150 0.93 11.62 6.27
CA VAL A 150 0.81 11.92 4.83
C VAL A 150 2.04 12.65 4.30
N PRO A 151 2.50 13.79 4.89
CA PRO A 151 3.59 14.57 4.30
C PRO A 151 4.95 13.85 4.33
N LEU A 152 5.20 12.94 5.26
CA LEU A 152 6.49 12.23 5.32
C LEU A 152 6.77 11.41 4.06
N PRO A 153 6.02 10.35 3.72
CA PRO A 153 6.30 9.55 2.54
C PRO A 153 6.13 10.34 1.24
N LEU A 154 5.20 11.30 1.20
CA LEU A 154 5.01 12.15 0.02
C LEU A 154 6.25 13.01 -0.29
N LYS A 155 6.88 13.62 0.71
CA LYS A 155 8.14 14.36 0.56
C LYS A 155 9.29 13.43 0.15
N VAL A 156 9.37 12.25 0.76
CA VAL A 156 10.41 11.25 0.47
C VAL A 156 10.33 10.78 -0.99
N ILE A 157 9.14 10.39 -1.46
CA ILE A 157 9.00 9.90 -2.84
C ILE A 157 9.17 11.02 -3.88
N ALA A 158 8.69 12.23 -3.60
CA ALA A 158 8.89 13.38 -4.47
C ALA A 158 10.39 13.70 -4.66
N GLN A 159 11.16 13.67 -3.58
CA GLN A 159 12.62 13.85 -3.65
C GLN A 159 13.30 12.75 -4.47
N GLN A 160 12.84 11.50 -4.35
CA GLN A 160 13.37 10.39 -5.15
C GLN A 160 13.04 10.50 -6.65
N LEU A 161 11.88 11.04 -6.96
CA LEU A 161 11.47 11.31 -8.34
C LEU A 161 12.10 12.61 -8.89
N GLY A 162 12.89 13.33 -8.10
CA GLY A 162 13.56 14.57 -8.53
C GLY A 162 12.60 15.70 -8.87
N VAL A 163 11.46 15.78 -8.17
CA VAL A 163 10.41 16.78 -8.43
C VAL A 163 10.39 17.88 -7.38
N PRO A 164 10.02 19.14 -7.76
CA PRO A 164 9.99 20.27 -6.86
C PRO A 164 8.99 20.11 -5.71
N GLN A 165 9.33 20.54 -4.50
CA GLN A 165 8.41 20.53 -3.35
C GLN A 165 7.14 21.36 -3.60
N ALA A 166 7.20 22.39 -4.46
CA ALA A 166 6.03 23.19 -4.84
C ALA A 166 4.92 22.36 -5.55
N ASP A 167 5.28 21.22 -6.14
CA ASP A 167 4.35 20.34 -6.86
C ASP A 167 3.72 19.26 -5.95
N LEU A 168 4.12 19.15 -4.67
CA LEU A 168 3.55 18.16 -3.73
C LEU A 168 2.02 18.11 -3.70
N PRO A 169 1.26 19.24 -3.74
CA PRO A 169 -0.20 19.19 -3.80
C PRO A 169 -0.73 18.42 -5.01
N LYS A 170 -0.09 18.59 -6.20
CA LYS A 170 -0.45 17.84 -7.41
C LYS A 170 -0.20 16.34 -7.24
N PHE A 171 0.92 15.99 -6.62
CA PHE A 171 1.28 14.59 -6.34
C PHE A 171 0.25 13.91 -5.44
N LYS A 172 -0.20 14.61 -4.39
CA LYS A 172 -1.27 14.11 -3.52
C LYS A 172 -2.56 13.91 -4.31
N GLN A 173 -2.97 14.89 -5.12
CA GLN A 173 -4.16 14.82 -5.96
C GLN A 173 -4.11 13.62 -6.92
N TRP A 174 -3.00 13.42 -7.61
CA TRP A 174 -2.82 12.30 -8.54
C TRP A 174 -2.83 10.95 -7.81
N SER A 175 -2.13 10.84 -6.67
CA SER A 175 -2.14 9.64 -5.87
C SER A 175 -3.56 9.27 -5.42
N ASP A 176 -4.34 10.25 -4.95
CA ASP A 176 -5.73 10.05 -4.54
C ASP A 176 -6.61 9.58 -5.71
N ALA A 177 -6.45 10.17 -6.91
CA ALA A 177 -7.20 9.78 -8.10
C ALA A 177 -6.91 8.33 -8.51
N PHE A 178 -5.66 7.89 -8.45
CA PHE A 178 -5.29 6.50 -8.76
C PHE A 178 -5.88 5.51 -7.77
N ILE A 179 -5.81 5.81 -6.47
CA ILE A 179 -6.35 4.93 -5.42
C ILE A 179 -7.87 4.87 -5.46
N ALA A 180 -8.52 5.98 -5.71
CA ALA A 180 -9.96 6.04 -5.85
C ALA A 180 -10.46 5.08 -6.94
N ARG A 181 -9.76 5.01 -8.08
CA ARG A 181 -10.09 4.07 -9.16
C ARG A 181 -9.83 2.60 -8.82
N LEU A 182 -8.93 2.31 -7.88
CA LEU A 182 -8.57 0.93 -7.49
C LEU A 182 -9.53 0.31 -6.47
N GLY A 183 -10.09 1.12 -5.56
CA GLY A 183 -10.77 0.58 -4.37
C GLY A 183 -12.14 1.17 -4.06
N ASN A 184 -12.60 2.19 -4.79
CA ASN A 184 -13.84 2.89 -4.52
C ASN A 184 -14.89 2.66 -5.63
N LEU A 185 -16.16 2.66 -5.24
CA LEU A 185 -17.28 2.76 -6.18
C LEU A 185 -17.49 4.24 -6.52
N LEU A 186 -16.84 4.70 -7.60
CA LEU A 186 -16.90 6.08 -8.04
C LEU A 186 -18.17 6.37 -8.83
N SER A 187 -18.72 7.60 -8.70
CA SER A 187 -19.70 8.11 -9.65
C SER A 187 -19.05 8.38 -11.01
N ARG A 188 -19.86 8.51 -12.07
CA ARG A 188 -19.33 8.81 -13.42
C ARG A 188 -18.53 10.12 -13.45
N GLU A 189 -19.01 11.14 -12.75
CA GLU A 189 -18.34 12.44 -12.65
C GLU A 189 -16.96 12.31 -11.97
N GLN A 190 -16.89 11.52 -10.89
CA GLN A 190 -15.64 11.23 -10.20
C GLN A 190 -14.67 10.43 -11.08
N GLU A 191 -15.14 9.45 -11.87
CA GLU A 191 -14.31 8.72 -12.83
C GLU A 191 -13.71 9.66 -13.89
N ILE A 192 -14.50 10.63 -14.40
CA ILE A 192 -14.04 11.64 -15.36
C ILE A 192 -12.94 12.51 -14.77
N GLU A 193 -13.13 13.03 -13.55
CA GLU A 193 -12.10 13.85 -12.88
C GLU A 193 -10.82 13.03 -12.61
N CYS A 194 -10.94 11.80 -12.13
CA CYS A 194 -9.78 10.92 -11.97
C CYS A 194 -9.06 10.65 -13.30
N ALA A 195 -9.80 10.46 -14.40
CA ALA A 195 -9.18 10.27 -15.72
C ALA A 195 -8.40 11.50 -16.19
N LYS A 196 -8.90 12.71 -15.94
CA LYS A 196 -8.18 13.96 -16.21
C LYS A 196 -6.91 14.07 -15.38
N ASP A 197 -6.96 13.71 -14.10
CA ASP A 197 -5.80 13.70 -13.21
C ASP A 197 -4.73 12.71 -13.67
N VAL A 198 -5.14 11.52 -14.15
CA VAL A 198 -4.22 10.53 -14.76
C VAL A 198 -3.51 11.12 -15.98
N VAL A 199 -4.24 11.77 -16.89
CA VAL A 199 -3.65 12.40 -18.08
C VAL A 199 -2.72 13.55 -17.70
N ALA A 200 -3.10 14.38 -16.73
CA ALA A 200 -2.24 15.47 -16.23
C ALA A 200 -0.93 14.94 -15.62
N PHE A 201 -1.01 13.86 -14.83
CA PHE A 201 0.16 13.14 -14.33
C PHE A 201 1.06 12.65 -15.47
N GLN A 202 0.48 12.01 -16.49
CA GLN A 202 1.23 11.46 -17.62
C GLN A 202 1.99 12.55 -18.39
N HIS A 203 1.37 13.68 -18.67
CA HIS A 203 2.03 14.79 -19.35
C HIS A 203 3.16 15.38 -18.51
N TYR A 204 2.93 15.60 -17.21
CA TYR A 204 3.96 16.11 -16.31
C TYR A 204 5.20 15.20 -16.32
N PHE A 205 5.00 13.90 -16.12
CA PHE A 205 6.13 12.96 -16.07
C PHE A 205 6.74 12.66 -17.43
N HIS A 206 5.99 12.77 -18.52
CA HIS A 206 6.56 12.72 -19.85
C HIS A 206 7.63 13.82 -20.04
N ASP A 207 7.31 15.07 -19.67
CA ASP A 207 8.25 16.18 -19.75
C ASP A 207 9.48 15.97 -18.85
N VAL A 208 9.28 15.41 -17.66
CA VAL A 208 10.39 15.04 -16.78
C VAL A 208 11.26 13.95 -17.38
N ILE A 209 10.67 12.88 -17.94
CA ILE A 209 11.39 11.79 -18.62
C ILE A 209 12.23 12.35 -19.78
N GLU A 210 11.66 13.17 -20.65
CA GLU A 210 12.40 13.80 -21.75
C GLU A 210 13.56 14.68 -21.26
N SER A 211 13.32 15.42 -20.18
CA SER A 211 14.38 16.23 -19.53
C SER A 211 15.52 15.35 -19.04
N ARG A 212 15.24 14.21 -18.38
CA ARG A 212 16.26 13.29 -17.85
C ARG A 212 17.00 12.51 -18.94
N GLN A 213 16.36 12.25 -20.08
CA GLN A 213 17.03 11.69 -21.26
C GLN A 213 18.10 12.64 -21.82
N LYS A 214 17.81 13.94 -21.81
CA LYS A 214 18.73 14.99 -22.32
C LYS A 214 19.78 15.40 -21.28
N GLN A 215 19.38 15.46 -20.01
CA GLN A 215 20.19 15.94 -18.90
C GLN A 215 19.95 15.07 -17.65
N PRO A 216 20.70 13.97 -17.48
CA PRO A 216 20.60 13.08 -16.33
C PRO A 216 20.82 13.81 -15.00
N GLN A 217 20.09 13.39 -13.95
CA GLN A 217 20.21 13.89 -12.59
C GLN A 217 20.38 12.72 -11.60
N ASP A 218 20.71 13.00 -10.35
CA ASP A 218 20.78 11.96 -9.31
C ASP A 218 19.38 11.68 -8.74
N ASP A 219 18.49 11.13 -9.59
CA ASP A 219 17.14 10.80 -9.23
C ASP A 219 16.70 9.44 -9.82
N LEU A 220 15.58 8.92 -9.29
CA LEU A 220 15.03 7.62 -9.68
C LEU A 220 14.57 7.61 -11.14
N ILE A 221 14.09 8.73 -11.68
CA ILE A 221 13.64 8.81 -13.09
C ILE A 221 14.83 8.65 -14.01
N THR A 222 15.96 9.28 -13.73
CA THR A 222 17.20 9.05 -14.48
C THR A 222 17.63 7.59 -14.46
N ASP A 223 17.59 6.95 -13.28
CA ASP A 223 17.96 5.55 -13.15
C ASP A 223 17.03 4.65 -13.98
N LEU A 224 15.72 4.91 -13.97
CA LEU A 224 14.73 4.15 -14.76
C LEU A 224 14.93 4.35 -16.27
N VAL A 225 15.16 5.59 -16.71
CA VAL A 225 15.40 5.93 -18.13
C VAL A 225 16.67 5.27 -18.64
N GLN A 226 17.70 5.17 -17.81
CA GLN A 226 19.00 4.58 -18.16
C GLN A 226 19.10 3.09 -17.88
N ALA A 227 18.07 2.49 -17.24
CA ALA A 227 18.11 1.08 -16.86
C ALA A 227 18.30 0.17 -18.08
N LYS A 228 19.28 -0.73 -17.99
CA LYS A 228 19.60 -1.73 -19.01
C LYS A 228 19.84 -3.09 -18.36
N VAL A 229 19.32 -4.12 -18.99
CA VAL A 229 19.58 -5.52 -18.67
C VAL A 229 19.96 -6.20 -19.98
N ASP A 230 21.01 -7.02 -19.96
CA ASP A 230 21.50 -7.71 -21.16
C ASP A 230 20.40 -8.59 -21.75
N GLY A 231 20.21 -8.45 -23.07
CA GLY A 231 19.16 -9.15 -23.82
C GLY A 231 17.78 -8.50 -23.77
N GLU A 232 17.57 -7.46 -22.95
CA GLU A 232 16.29 -6.77 -22.81
C GLU A 232 16.31 -5.39 -23.47
N ARG A 233 15.18 -5.00 -24.08
CA ARG A 233 14.99 -3.61 -24.51
C ARG A 233 14.78 -2.69 -23.31
N SER A 234 15.20 -1.43 -23.45
CA SER A 234 14.89 -0.39 -22.45
C SER A 234 13.38 -0.17 -22.30
N LEU A 235 12.98 0.44 -21.18
CA LEU A 235 11.61 0.87 -20.97
C LEU A 235 11.20 1.94 -21.98
N ASP A 236 10.02 1.80 -22.58
CA ASP A 236 9.42 2.87 -23.38
C ASP A 236 8.66 3.88 -22.51
N THR A 237 8.16 4.95 -23.13
CA THR A 237 7.47 6.04 -22.41
C THR A 237 6.23 5.55 -21.66
N ALA A 238 5.41 4.69 -22.26
CA ALA A 238 4.19 4.19 -21.62
C ALA A 238 4.52 3.28 -20.42
N GLU A 239 5.54 2.43 -20.55
CA GLU A 239 6.06 1.60 -19.46
C GLU A 239 6.64 2.45 -18.33
N LEU A 240 7.45 3.47 -18.65
CA LEU A 240 8.01 4.40 -17.66
C LEU A 240 6.91 5.13 -16.89
N LEU A 241 5.92 5.70 -17.59
CA LEU A 241 4.79 6.39 -16.98
C LEU A 241 3.99 5.46 -16.05
N SER A 242 3.72 4.23 -16.49
CA SER A 242 2.99 3.24 -15.68
C SER A 242 3.79 2.80 -14.43
N ILE A 243 5.12 2.67 -14.55
CA ILE A 243 6.00 2.34 -13.42
C ILE A 243 6.09 3.51 -12.44
N ILE A 244 6.29 4.75 -12.93
CA ILE A 244 6.35 5.95 -12.07
C ILE A 244 5.04 6.15 -11.31
N GLN A 245 3.89 5.93 -11.98
CA GLN A 245 2.58 5.94 -11.35
C GLN A 245 2.49 4.93 -10.21
N GLN A 246 2.89 3.68 -10.45
CA GLN A 246 2.86 2.63 -9.42
C GLN A 246 3.78 2.97 -8.24
N ILE A 247 4.97 3.52 -8.49
CA ILE A 247 5.92 3.95 -7.46
C ILE A 247 5.32 5.09 -6.62
N LEU A 248 4.73 6.11 -7.25
CA LEU A 248 4.10 7.22 -6.53
C LEU A 248 3.00 6.75 -5.59
N VAL A 249 2.06 5.96 -6.10
CA VAL A 249 0.89 5.49 -5.34
C VAL A 249 1.33 4.53 -4.23
N ALA A 250 2.13 3.53 -4.57
CA ALA A 250 2.55 2.50 -3.62
C ALA A 250 3.44 3.07 -2.51
N GLY A 251 4.28 4.07 -2.81
CA GLY A 251 5.22 4.66 -1.84
C GLY A 251 4.58 5.64 -0.87
N ASN A 252 3.45 6.25 -1.21
CA ASN A 252 2.81 7.27 -0.39
C ASN A 252 1.77 6.67 0.59
N GLU A 253 0.69 6.13 0.07
CA GLU A 253 -0.50 5.79 0.87
C GLU A 253 -0.28 4.62 1.84
N THR A 254 0.53 3.64 1.44
CA THR A 254 0.78 2.47 2.29
C THR A 254 1.62 2.83 3.51
N VAL A 255 2.66 3.65 3.34
CA VAL A 255 3.50 4.13 4.45
C VAL A 255 2.74 5.09 5.35
N THR A 256 1.92 5.99 4.78
CA THR A 256 0.96 6.83 5.52
C THR A 256 0.08 5.98 6.45
N SER A 257 -0.56 4.95 5.89
CA SER A 257 -1.46 4.07 6.65
C SER A 257 -0.71 3.28 7.72
N ALA A 258 0.51 2.81 7.44
CA ALA A 258 1.35 2.10 8.41
C ALA A 258 1.76 3.01 9.58
N ILE A 259 2.21 4.23 9.30
CA ILE A 259 2.62 5.19 10.33
C ILE A 259 1.41 5.62 11.18
N ALA A 260 0.30 6.01 10.55
CA ALA A 260 -0.89 6.42 11.28
C ALA A 260 -1.45 5.27 12.14
N GLY A 261 -1.56 4.07 11.57
CA GLY A 261 -2.04 2.89 12.26
C GLY A 261 -1.12 2.43 13.40
N GLY A 262 0.20 2.54 13.24
CA GLY A 262 1.16 2.24 14.30
C GLY A 262 1.05 3.21 15.48
N MET A 263 0.81 4.51 15.23
CA MET A 263 0.55 5.47 16.29
C MET A 263 -0.74 5.14 17.03
N LEU A 264 -1.81 4.77 16.32
CA LEU A 264 -3.05 4.31 16.96
C LEU A 264 -2.84 3.06 17.81
N LEU A 265 -2.02 2.09 17.35
CA LEU A 265 -1.68 0.92 18.14
C LEU A 265 -0.95 1.32 19.43
N LEU A 266 -0.01 2.25 19.38
CA LEU A 266 0.74 2.72 20.56
C LEU A 266 -0.18 3.46 21.54
N THR A 267 -1.03 4.36 21.07
CA THR A 267 -1.95 5.11 21.96
C THR A 267 -2.93 4.20 22.69
N ASN A 268 -3.32 3.07 22.06
CA ASN A 268 -4.19 2.06 22.66
C ASN A 268 -3.45 1.02 23.54
N ASN A 269 -2.10 0.95 23.46
CA ASN A 269 -1.29 -0.04 24.17
C ASN A 269 -0.12 0.63 24.91
N LYS A 270 -0.43 1.40 25.95
CA LYS A 270 0.54 2.22 26.70
C LYS A 270 1.72 1.43 27.26
N GLU A 271 1.50 0.17 27.66
CA GLU A 271 2.59 -0.70 28.13
C GLU A 271 3.59 -1.01 27.01
N GLN A 272 3.12 -1.28 25.79
CA GLN A 272 3.96 -1.52 24.64
C GLN A 272 4.73 -0.25 24.23
N MET A 273 4.07 0.91 24.30
CA MET A 273 4.73 2.21 24.08
C MET A 273 5.86 2.44 25.09
N LYS A 274 5.61 2.15 26.38
CA LYS A 274 6.62 2.30 27.43
C LYS A 274 7.82 1.37 27.21
N LEU A 275 7.60 0.13 26.73
CA LEU A 275 8.69 -0.77 26.38
C LEU A 275 9.60 -0.16 25.31
N LEU A 276 9.03 0.42 24.25
CA LEU A 276 9.79 1.09 23.17
C LEU A 276 10.54 2.32 23.65
N GLN A 277 9.94 3.12 24.54
CA GLN A 277 10.62 4.28 25.14
C GLN A 277 11.78 3.89 26.06
N THR A 278 11.72 2.70 26.68
CA THR A 278 12.76 2.17 27.56
C THR A 278 13.86 1.46 26.78
N ASP A 279 13.48 0.77 25.69
CA ASP A 279 14.37 -0.02 24.83
C ASP A 279 14.10 0.28 23.36
N ILE A 280 14.80 1.28 22.84
CA ILE A 280 14.65 1.73 21.44
C ILE A 280 15.11 0.67 20.43
N SER A 281 15.87 -0.34 20.84
CA SER A 281 16.29 -1.43 19.95
C SER A 281 15.12 -2.28 19.47
N LEU A 282 13.98 -2.22 20.16
CA LEU A 282 12.73 -2.89 19.76
C LEU A 282 12.04 -2.26 18.55
N ILE A 283 12.48 -1.07 18.08
CA ILE A 283 11.83 -0.35 16.98
C ILE A 283 11.75 -1.19 15.69
N GLU A 284 12.78 -1.94 15.36
CA GLU A 284 12.77 -2.78 14.15
C GLU A 284 11.65 -3.81 14.23
N ASN A 285 11.56 -4.53 15.34
CA ASN A 285 10.51 -5.54 15.53
C ASN A 285 9.11 -4.92 15.68
N PHE A 286 9.02 -3.75 16.33
CA PHE A 286 7.78 -2.98 16.41
C PHE A 286 7.25 -2.62 15.01
N VAL A 287 8.11 -2.18 14.08
CA VAL A 287 7.70 -1.87 12.70
C VAL A 287 7.11 -3.11 12.02
N GLU A 288 7.74 -4.29 12.16
CA GLU A 288 7.19 -5.53 11.63
C GLU A 288 5.82 -5.88 12.26
N GLU A 289 5.67 -5.68 13.57
CA GLU A 289 4.41 -5.96 14.26
C GLU A 289 3.31 -4.96 13.87
N VAL A 290 3.65 -3.68 13.66
CA VAL A 290 2.73 -2.69 13.07
C VAL A 290 2.27 -3.14 11.68
N LEU A 291 3.21 -3.52 10.82
CA LEU A 291 2.89 -3.99 9.47
C LEU A 291 1.98 -5.23 9.51
N ARG A 292 2.24 -6.16 10.43
CA ARG A 292 1.38 -7.33 10.64
C ARG A 292 -0.03 -6.93 11.06
N MET A 293 -0.15 -6.07 12.06
CA MET A 293 -1.44 -5.72 12.68
C MET A 293 -2.28 -4.76 11.83
N GLN A 294 -1.65 -3.79 11.17
CA GLN A 294 -2.35 -2.78 10.38
C GLN A 294 -2.57 -3.21 8.94
N SER A 295 -1.63 -3.99 8.37
CA SER A 295 -1.73 -4.45 6.98
C SER A 295 -2.19 -3.31 6.05
N PRO A 296 -1.36 -2.29 5.79
CA PRO A 296 -1.75 -1.10 5.02
C PRO A 296 -2.42 -1.44 3.68
N THR A 297 -1.85 -2.41 2.95
CA THR A 297 -2.53 -3.10 1.86
C THR A 297 -3.28 -4.29 2.47
N ALA A 298 -4.58 -4.14 2.65
CA ALA A 298 -5.42 -5.13 3.31
C ALA A 298 -5.56 -6.43 2.48
N GLY A 299 -5.41 -6.33 1.16
CA GLY A 299 -5.49 -7.51 0.29
C GLY A 299 -5.02 -7.22 -1.14
N MET A 300 -5.02 -8.28 -1.97
CA MET A 300 -4.65 -8.20 -3.37
C MET A 300 -5.47 -9.18 -4.21
N TRP A 301 -5.70 -8.81 -5.46
CA TRP A 301 -6.45 -9.60 -6.42
C TRP A 301 -5.57 -10.61 -7.16
N ARG A 302 -6.19 -11.73 -7.55
CA ARG A 302 -5.70 -12.67 -8.57
C ARG A 302 -6.84 -13.08 -9.48
N VAL A 303 -6.48 -13.43 -10.69
CA VAL A 303 -7.41 -14.01 -11.69
C VAL A 303 -7.02 -15.47 -11.91
N VAL A 304 -7.98 -16.37 -11.83
CA VAL A 304 -7.77 -17.79 -12.11
C VAL A 304 -7.65 -17.97 -13.63
N THR A 305 -6.55 -18.55 -14.11
CA THR A 305 -6.27 -18.69 -15.55
C THR A 305 -6.83 -19.96 -16.15
N GLU A 306 -6.92 -21.01 -15.37
CA GLU A 306 -7.45 -22.34 -15.77
C GLU A 306 -8.28 -22.96 -14.64
N ASP A 307 -9.21 -23.83 -14.99
CA ASP A 307 -10.00 -24.56 -13.98
C ASP A 307 -9.07 -25.28 -13.00
N THR A 308 -9.24 -24.99 -11.72
CA THR A 308 -8.37 -25.54 -10.67
C THR A 308 -9.17 -25.81 -9.40
N LYS A 309 -8.52 -26.44 -8.43
CA LYS A 309 -9.09 -26.73 -7.13
C LYS A 309 -8.14 -26.22 -6.04
N LEU A 310 -8.68 -25.42 -5.13
CA LEU A 310 -7.97 -24.96 -3.94
C LEU A 310 -8.62 -25.62 -2.73
N GLN A 311 -7.92 -26.55 -2.06
CA GLN A 311 -8.54 -27.49 -1.11
C GLN A 311 -9.75 -28.20 -1.74
N ASP A 312 -10.94 -28.04 -1.15
CA ASP A 312 -12.18 -28.66 -1.63
C ASP A 312 -13.07 -27.72 -2.48
N VAL A 313 -12.56 -26.49 -2.78
CA VAL A 313 -13.32 -25.49 -3.56
C VAL A 313 -12.86 -25.49 -5.02
N ASP A 314 -13.79 -25.71 -5.94
CA ASP A 314 -13.57 -25.64 -7.39
C ASP A 314 -13.53 -24.16 -7.84
N LEU A 315 -12.44 -23.73 -8.42
CA LEU A 315 -12.22 -22.40 -8.98
C LEU A 315 -12.22 -22.50 -10.51
N LYS A 316 -13.13 -21.80 -11.16
CA LYS A 316 -13.23 -21.78 -12.63
C LYS A 316 -12.30 -20.71 -13.22
N ALA A 317 -11.78 -20.95 -14.42
CA ALA A 317 -11.07 -19.96 -15.19
C ALA A 317 -11.90 -18.66 -15.29
N GLY A 318 -11.22 -17.50 -15.13
CA GLY A 318 -11.86 -16.18 -15.05
C GLY A 318 -12.41 -15.81 -13.67
N SER A 319 -12.43 -16.72 -12.69
CA SER A 319 -12.79 -16.37 -11.31
C SER A 319 -11.78 -15.38 -10.71
N LEU A 320 -12.31 -14.51 -9.86
CA LEU A 320 -11.52 -13.56 -9.08
C LEU A 320 -11.23 -14.12 -7.69
N VAL A 321 -10.00 -13.96 -7.24
CA VAL A 321 -9.59 -14.33 -5.88
C VAL A 321 -9.04 -13.10 -5.19
N MET A 322 -9.67 -12.72 -4.08
CA MET A 322 -9.19 -11.67 -3.20
C MET A 322 -8.45 -12.30 -2.03
N LEU A 323 -7.14 -12.13 -2.00
CA LEU A 323 -6.31 -12.52 -0.86
C LEU A 323 -6.43 -11.46 0.23
N ARG A 324 -6.78 -11.85 1.46
CA ARG A 324 -6.86 -10.93 2.60
C ARG A 324 -5.61 -11.03 3.46
N PHE A 325 -4.66 -10.12 3.23
CA PHE A 325 -3.42 -10.07 4.01
C PHE A 325 -3.68 -9.67 5.45
N ASP A 326 -4.63 -8.77 5.69
CA ASP A 326 -5.04 -8.33 7.02
C ASP A 326 -5.71 -9.45 7.84
N ALA A 327 -6.41 -10.37 7.20
CA ALA A 327 -6.91 -11.60 7.82
C ALA A 327 -5.76 -12.61 8.07
N ALA A 328 -4.97 -12.92 7.03
CA ALA A 328 -3.87 -13.87 7.10
C ALA A 328 -2.80 -13.48 8.15
N ASN A 329 -2.55 -12.18 8.31
CA ASN A 329 -1.62 -11.65 9.32
C ASN A 329 -2.12 -11.80 10.77
N ARG A 330 -3.36 -12.22 10.96
CA ARG A 330 -3.98 -12.50 12.26
C ARG A 330 -4.38 -13.96 12.43
N ASP A 331 -4.14 -14.79 11.41
CA ASP A 331 -4.44 -16.22 11.43
C ASP A 331 -3.78 -16.91 12.63
N SER A 332 -4.61 -17.49 13.52
CA SER A 332 -4.14 -18.14 14.75
C SER A 332 -3.31 -19.39 14.49
N LEU A 333 -3.43 -20.02 13.32
CA LEU A 333 -2.59 -21.14 12.90
C LEU A 333 -1.16 -20.69 12.57
N LYS A 334 -0.94 -19.42 12.27
CA LYS A 334 0.37 -18.85 11.97
C LYS A 334 0.90 -17.97 13.10
N PHE A 335 0.06 -17.17 13.71
CA PHE A 335 0.41 -16.19 14.73
C PHE A 335 -0.36 -16.49 16.01
N LEU A 336 0.30 -17.14 16.97
CA LEU A 336 -0.31 -17.38 18.28
C LEU A 336 -0.77 -16.06 18.88
N GLU A 337 -2.03 -16.01 19.39
CA GLU A 337 -2.66 -14.76 19.85
C GLU A 337 -2.56 -13.65 18.79
N GLY A 338 -2.95 -13.95 17.53
CA GLY A 338 -2.78 -13.07 16.37
C GLY A 338 -3.42 -11.69 16.53
N GLU A 339 -4.45 -11.55 17.38
CA GLU A 339 -5.11 -10.27 17.71
C GLU A 339 -4.34 -9.41 18.73
N ARG A 340 -3.36 -9.98 19.42
CA ARG A 340 -2.58 -9.26 20.42
C ARG A 340 -1.45 -8.49 19.74
N PHE A 341 -1.37 -7.21 20.02
CA PHE A 341 -0.23 -6.38 19.67
C PHE A 341 0.93 -6.59 20.65
N ASP A 342 2.10 -7.00 20.15
CA ASP A 342 3.26 -7.30 20.97
C ASP A 342 4.55 -6.91 20.24
N VAL A 343 5.20 -5.84 20.71
CA VAL A 343 6.47 -5.32 20.11
C VAL A 343 7.65 -6.29 20.22
N ARG A 344 7.49 -7.37 20.96
CA ARG A 344 8.49 -8.45 21.08
C ARG A 344 8.09 -9.74 20.38
N ARG A 345 7.05 -9.72 19.56
CA ARG A 345 6.60 -10.90 18.81
C ARG A 345 7.71 -11.44 17.92
N HIS A 346 8.19 -12.65 18.21
CA HIS A 346 9.35 -13.26 17.52
C HIS A 346 9.14 -13.53 16.04
N ASN A 347 7.91 -13.72 15.57
CA ASN A 347 7.57 -14.01 14.18
C ASN A 347 6.80 -12.86 13.48
N ALA A 348 6.90 -11.62 13.99
CA ALA A 348 6.25 -10.46 13.41
C ALA A 348 6.59 -10.28 11.92
N SER A 349 7.87 -10.47 11.54
CA SER A 349 8.37 -10.33 10.16
C SER A 349 7.82 -11.35 9.16
N ASN A 350 7.10 -12.37 9.61
CA ASN A 350 6.45 -13.35 8.73
C ASN A 350 5.13 -12.84 8.13
N HIS A 351 4.76 -11.59 8.37
CA HIS A 351 3.53 -10.99 7.83
C HIS A 351 3.52 -10.92 6.29
N LEU A 352 2.32 -10.84 5.71
CA LEU A 352 2.10 -10.73 4.26
C LEU A 352 1.86 -9.29 3.77
N SER A 353 2.10 -8.27 4.58
CA SER A 353 1.83 -6.86 4.21
C SER A 353 2.70 -6.35 3.05
N PHE A 354 3.81 -7.03 2.78
CA PHE A 354 4.64 -6.81 1.59
C PHE A 354 4.40 -7.86 0.49
N GLY A 355 3.35 -8.67 0.59
CA GLY A 355 3.11 -9.78 -0.32
C GLY A 355 4.11 -10.92 -0.13
N HIS A 356 4.18 -11.82 -1.13
CA HIS A 356 5.10 -12.95 -1.19
C HIS A 356 5.39 -13.33 -2.64
N GLY A 357 6.48 -14.08 -2.88
CA GLY A 357 6.84 -14.56 -4.21
C GLY A 357 7.41 -13.44 -5.10
N ILE A 358 7.19 -13.56 -6.41
CA ILE A 358 7.80 -12.66 -7.42
C ILE A 358 7.34 -11.21 -7.27
N HIS A 359 6.12 -10.97 -6.78
CA HIS A 359 5.56 -9.64 -6.51
C HIS A 359 5.87 -9.11 -5.11
N PHE A 360 6.81 -9.71 -4.36
CA PHE A 360 7.24 -9.14 -3.08
C PHE A 360 7.59 -7.66 -3.23
N CYS A 361 7.10 -6.82 -2.32
CA CYS A 361 7.16 -5.36 -2.40
C CYS A 361 8.56 -4.82 -2.69
N LEU A 362 8.68 -4.04 -3.76
CA LEU A 362 9.93 -3.39 -4.17
C LEU A 362 10.40 -2.38 -3.12
N GLY A 363 9.47 -1.61 -2.55
CA GLY A 363 9.72 -0.54 -1.58
C GLY A 363 9.87 -1.01 -0.12
N ALA A 364 9.87 -2.33 0.16
CA ALA A 364 9.83 -2.86 1.53
C ALA A 364 10.97 -2.34 2.44
N MET A 365 12.17 -2.16 1.89
CA MET A 365 13.31 -1.62 2.65
C MET A 365 13.12 -0.14 2.97
N LEU A 366 12.62 0.65 2.02
CA LEU A 366 12.39 2.08 2.20
C LEU A 366 11.27 2.32 3.21
N ALA A 367 10.14 1.64 3.08
CA ALA A 367 9.01 1.74 4.00
C ALA A 367 9.43 1.43 5.46
N ARG A 368 10.21 0.35 5.67
CA ARG A 368 10.77 0.02 6.98
C ARG A 368 11.67 1.13 7.52
N LYS A 369 12.52 1.69 6.67
CA LYS A 369 13.44 2.77 7.05
C LYS A 369 12.68 4.04 7.45
N GLU A 370 11.68 4.44 6.68
CA GLU A 370 10.82 5.59 7.00
C GLU A 370 10.11 5.39 8.34
N MET A 371 9.48 4.23 8.55
CA MET A 371 8.79 3.92 9.81
C MET A 371 9.74 3.89 11.01
N GLN A 372 10.91 3.24 10.87
CA GLN A 372 11.92 3.16 11.94
C GLN A 372 12.37 4.57 12.37
N ILE A 373 12.75 5.42 11.41
CA ILE A 373 13.20 6.78 11.69
C ILE A 373 12.07 7.61 12.30
N ALA A 374 10.86 7.55 11.71
CA ALA A 374 9.70 8.27 12.21
C ALA A 374 9.44 7.96 13.69
N TYR A 375 9.34 6.68 14.04
CA TYR A 375 9.04 6.28 15.42
C TYR A 375 10.19 6.51 16.39
N GLN A 376 11.44 6.34 15.96
CA GLN A 376 12.61 6.71 16.78
C GLN A 376 12.55 8.19 17.16
N ARG A 377 12.30 9.09 16.20
CA ARG A 377 12.24 10.54 16.45
C ARG A 377 10.99 10.93 17.25
N LEU A 378 9.82 10.39 16.92
CA LEU A 378 8.58 10.67 17.66
C LEU A 378 8.70 10.27 19.14
N LEU A 379 9.14 9.04 19.44
CA LEU A 379 9.26 8.54 20.81
C LEU A 379 10.38 9.21 21.62
N LEU A 380 11.42 9.75 20.95
CA LEU A 380 12.45 10.54 21.57
C LEU A 380 11.96 11.92 21.98
N ARG A 381 11.15 12.56 21.11
CA ARG A 381 10.78 13.99 21.22
C ARG A 381 9.43 14.22 21.89
N LEU A 382 8.55 13.21 21.88
CA LEU A 382 7.19 13.28 22.44
C LEU A 382 7.07 12.33 23.63
N LYS A 383 6.46 12.81 24.73
CA LYS A 383 6.13 12.02 25.92
C LYS A 383 4.63 12.00 26.13
N ASP A 384 4.17 11.03 26.93
CA ASP A 384 2.77 10.89 27.32
C ASP A 384 1.79 10.99 26.13
N ILE A 385 2.19 10.40 24.99
CA ILE A 385 1.38 10.38 23.77
C ILE A 385 0.07 9.65 24.06
N ARG A 386 -1.05 10.29 23.76
CA ARG A 386 -2.39 9.78 24.02
C ARG A 386 -3.36 10.19 22.91
N LEU A 387 -4.43 9.43 22.79
CA LEU A 387 -5.53 9.77 21.89
C LEU A 387 -6.23 11.02 22.43
N ALA A 388 -6.47 12.00 21.57
CA ALA A 388 -7.25 13.19 21.91
C ALA A 388 -8.75 12.89 21.93
N GLN A 389 -9.56 13.83 22.45
CA GLN A 389 -11.01 13.66 22.56
C GLN A 389 -11.69 13.46 21.19
N GLU A 390 -11.19 14.10 20.13
CA GLU A 390 -11.66 13.98 18.76
C GLU A 390 -11.50 12.56 18.19
N GLY A 391 -10.58 11.78 18.74
CA GLY A 391 -10.39 10.37 18.43
C GLY A 391 -9.80 10.11 17.04
N TYR A 392 -10.34 9.11 16.35
CA TYR A 392 -9.89 8.68 15.03
C TYR A 392 -11.04 8.18 14.17
N GLN A 393 -10.80 8.12 12.85
CA GLN A 393 -11.76 7.57 11.90
C GLN A 393 -11.04 6.78 10.81
N TYR A 394 -11.48 5.53 10.56
CA TYR A 394 -11.09 4.76 9.37
C TYR A 394 -11.98 5.09 8.17
N LEU A 395 -11.40 5.00 6.98
CA LEU A 395 -12.14 5.00 5.71
C LEU A 395 -12.55 3.57 5.36
N PRO A 396 -13.80 3.32 4.95
CA PRO A 396 -14.18 2.04 4.38
C PRO A 396 -13.54 1.88 3.01
N ASN A 397 -12.63 0.91 2.87
CA ASN A 397 -11.98 0.60 1.60
C ASN A 397 -11.65 -0.90 1.54
N VAL A 398 -11.86 -1.51 0.38
CA VAL A 398 -11.68 -2.95 0.16
C VAL A 398 -10.21 -3.36 0.17
N LEU A 399 -9.31 -2.51 -0.37
CA LEU A 399 -7.90 -2.84 -0.58
C LEU A 399 -6.96 -2.19 0.43
N MET A 400 -7.35 -1.06 1.01
CA MET A 400 -6.49 -0.26 1.88
C MET A 400 -7.08 -0.13 3.27
N ARG A 401 -6.23 -0.18 4.28
CA ARG A 401 -6.61 0.10 5.66
C ARG A 401 -6.08 1.48 6.08
N THR A 402 -6.87 2.51 5.83
CA THR A 402 -6.44 3.90 5.95
C THR A 402 -7.24 4.65 7.01
N LEU A 403 -6.55 5.36 7.89
CA LEU A 403 -7.13 6.36 8.80
C LEU A 403 -7.36 7.67 8.05
N LYS A 404 -8.57 8.20 8.14
CA LYS A 404 -8.91 9.54 7.66
C LYS A 404 -8.36 10.62 8.58
N HIS A 405 -8.51 10.40 9.90
CA HIS A 405 -8.06 11.29 10.96
C HIS A 405 -7.54 10.49 12.14
N LEU A 406 -6.54 11.04 12.82
CA LEU A 406 -6.03 10.55 14.09
C LEU A 406 -5.55 11.77 14.92
N TYR A 407 -6.34 12.18 15.90
CA TYR A 407 -5.99 13.29 16.79
C TYR A 407 -5.24 12.78 18.01
N ILE A 408 -4.04 13.31 18.25
CA ILE A 408 -3.23 12.96 19.41
C ILE A 408 -2.82 14.19 20.20
N GLU A 409 -2.64 13.99 21.49
CA GLU A 409 -2.02 14.91 22.45
C GLU A 409 -0.74 14.30 22.99
N PHE A 410 0.20 15.15 23.38
CA PHE A 410 1.49 14.74 23.92
C PHE A 410 2.14 15.87 24.70
N ASP A 411 3.16 15.52 25.49
CA ASP A 411 4.03 16.46 26.14
C ASP A 411 5.38 16.50 25.40
N LYS A 412 6.01 17.68 25.31
CA LYS A 412 7.33 17.84 24.74
C LYS A 412 8.37 17.20 25.66
N ALA A 413 9.27 16.38 25.10
CA ALA A 413 10.39 15.87 25.88
C ALA A 413 11.34 17.02 26.25
N SER A 414 11.80 16.99 27.52
CA SER A 414 12.73 18.00 28.05
C SER A 414 14.09 17.88 27.38
#